data_3b1295ac1d4c476c1b1f074d92ea0891
#
_entry.id   3b1295ac1d4c476c1b1f074d92ea0891
#
_cell.length_a   1.000
_cell.length_b   1.000
_cell.length_c   1.000
_cell.angle_alpha   90.00
_cell.angle_beta   90.00
_cell.angle_gamma   90.00
#
_symmetry.space_group_name_H-M   'P 1'
#
loop_
_entity.id
_entity.type
_entity.pdbx_description
1 polymer ?
#
loop_
_entity_poly.entity_id
_entity_poly.type
_entity_poly.pdbx_seq_one_letter_code
_entity_poly.pdbx_strand_id
1 'polypeptide(L)'
;DDLVNNKVYIKYIKRNGKKCITTIEGLENDLDIKKITKSLKKIFCCNGSIKKDKNDEDVIQLSGDQRDNVKDFLIDQEINKKDDIIIK
;
A
#
# COMPACT_ATOMS: atom_id res chain seq x y z
N ASP A 1 -14.50 4.03 -17.67
CA ASP A 1 -15.65 4.18 -16.90
C ASP A 1 -15.61 3.23 -15.72
N ASP A 2 -16.73 2.77 -15.39
CA ASP A 2 -16.88 1.83 -14.33
C ASP A 2 -16.16 0.50 -14.55
N LEU A 3 -15.64 0.31 -15.72
CA LEU A 3 -14.90 -0.90 -16.02
C LEU A 3 -13.53 -0.90 -15.36
N VAL A 4 -13.05 0.26 -15.01
CA VAL A 4 -11.75 0.37 -14.35
C VAL A 4 -11.97 0.58 -12.87
N ASN A 5 -11.75 -0.47 -12.12
CA ASN A 5 -11.98 -0.47 -10.70
C ASN A 5 -10.62 -0.37 -9.99
N ASN A 6 -10.13 0.84 -9.87
CA ASN A 6 -8.81 1.10 -9.31
C ASN A 6 -8.83 1.15 -7.79
N LYS A 7 -9.33 0.09 -7.18
CA LYS A 7 -9.38 0.01 -5.73
C LYS A 7 -8.05 -0.48 -5.18
N VAL A 8 -7.63 0.16 -4.11
CA VAL A 8 -6.41 -0.21 -3.42
C VAL A 8 -6.79 -0.96 -2.14
N TYR A 9 -6.12 -2.07 -1.90
CA TYR A 9 -6.38 -2.88 -0.72
C TYR A 9 -5.20 -2.75 0.23
N ILE A 10 -5.49 -2.35 1.45
CA ILE A 10 -4.49 -2.26 2.51
C ILE A 10 -4.77 -3.39 3.49
N LYS A 11 -3.81 -4.29 3.62
CA LYS A 11 -3.95 -5.44 4.51
C LYS A 11 -2.96 -5.36 5.66
N TYR A 12 -3.39 -5.83 6.79
CA TYR A 12 -2.54 -5.92 7.96
C TYR A 12 -2.30 -7.40 8.25
N ILE A 13 -1.04 -7.77 8.32
CA ILE A 13 -0.66 -9.16 8.59
C ILE A 13 0.20 -9.20 9.84
N LYS A 14 -0.28 -9.90 10.85
CA LYS A 14 0.48 -10.12 12.07
C LYS A 14 1.36 -11.35 11.86
N ARG A 15 2.66 -11.15 12.04
CA ARG A 15 3.59 -12.27 11.88
C ARG A 15 3.88 -12.91 13.22
N ASN A 16 5.02 -12.63 13.83
CA ASN A 16 5.40 -13.29 15.08
C ASN A 16 5.19 -12.36 16.26
N GLY A 17 4.16 -12.65 17.07
CA GLY A 17 3.95 -11.90 18.29
C GLY A 17 3.94 -10.39 18.10
N LYS A 18 5.09 -9.76 18.21
CA LYS A 18 5.20 -8.32 18.17
C LYS A 18 5.41 -7.74 16.76
N LYS A 19 5.68 -8.61 15.78
CA LYS A 19 5.96 -8.15 14.43
C LYS A 19 4.72 -8.20 13.56
N CYS A 20 4.51 -7.15 12.79
CA CYS A 20 3.41 -7.09 11.86
C CYS A 20 3.86 -6.35 10.61
N ILE A 21 3.14 -6.54 9.53
CA ILE A 21 3.40 -5.84 8.28
C ILE A 21 2.10 -5.32 7.70
N THR A 22 2.22 -4.26 6.92
CA THR A 22 1.11 -3.70 6.17
C THR A 22 1.40 -3.88 4.70
N THR A 23 0.46 -4.42 3.95
CA THR A 23 0.63 -4.61 2.51
C THR A 23 -0.33 -3.71 1.75
N ILE A 24 0.13 -3.20 0.61
CA ILE A 24 -0.66 -2.34 -0.26
C ILE A 24 -0.75 -3.02 -1.62
N GLU A 25 -1.96 -3.34 -2.03
CA GLU A 25 -2.23 -4.02 -3.29
C GLU A 25 -3.18 -3.19 -4.15
N GLY A 26 -3.15 -3.43 -5.44
CA GLY A 26 -4.10 -2.82 -6.34
C GLY A 26 -3.70 -1.46 -6.89
N LEU A 27 -2.46 -1.05 -6.69
CA LEU A 27 -1.98 0.20 -7.26
C LEU A 27 -1.88 0.08 -8.79
N GLU A 28 -2.13 1.19 -9.47
CA GLU A 28 -2.08 1.20 -10.92
C GLU A 28 -0.66 0.94 -11.43
N ASN A 29 -0.59 0.27 -12.59
CA ASN A 29 0.70 -0.09 -13.17
C ASN A 29 1.50 1.11 -13.67
N ASP A 30 0.82 2.18 -14.02
CA ASP A 30 1.49 3.38 -14.51
C ASP A 30 2.04 4.25 -13.38
N LEU A 31 1.78 3.88 -12.13
CA LEU A 31 2.37 4.57 -11.00
C LEU A 31 3.79 4.08 -10.77
N ASP A 32 4.66 4.97 -10.33
CA ASP A 32 6.02 4.61 -9.98
C ASP A 32 6.04 4.00 -8.58
N ILE A 33 5.88 2.69 -8.53
CA ILE A 33 5.76 1.96 -7.27
C ILE A 33 7.02 2.11 -6.42
N LYS A 34 8.17 2.11 -7.06
CA LYS A 34 9.45 2.26 -6.35
C LYS A 34 9.54 3.61 -5.66
N LYS A 35 9.12 4.66 -6.35
CA LYS A 35 9.15 6.01 -5.81
C LYS A 35 8.15 6.16 -4.66
N ILE A 36 6.97 5.59 -4.83
CA ILE A 36 5.96 5.60 -3.78
C ILE A 36 6.48 4.88 -2.54
N THR A 37 7.07 3.71 -2.73
CA THR A 37 7.62 2.92 -1.61
C THR A 37 8.70 3.72 -0.88
N LYS A 38 9.59 4.35 -1.63
CA LYS A 38 10.65 5.16 -1.04
C LYS A 38 10.09 6.30 -0.20
N SER A 39 9.05 6.96 -0.71
CA SER A 39 8.40 8.05 0.02
C SER A 39 7.75 7.54 1.30
N LEU A 40 7.07 6.40 1.23
CA LEU A 40 6.42 5.83 2.41
C LEU A 40 7.43 5.46 3.48
N LYS A 41 8.54 4.85 3.08
CA LYS A 41 9.59 4.49 4.02
C LYS A 41 10.16 5.72 4.73
N LYS A 42 10.34 6.78 3.98
CA LYS A 42 10.90 8.02 4.53
C LYS A 42 9.91 8.72 5.46
N ILE A 43 8.67 8.85 5.01
CA ILE A 43 7.64 9.58 5.77
C ILE A 43 7.30 8.86 7.06
N PHE A 44 7.17 7.54 7.01
CA PHE A 44 6.75 6.75 8.16
C PHE A 44 7.93 6.19 8.94
N CYS A 45 9.15 6.47 8.51
CA CYS A 45 10.37 6.00 9.18
C CYS A 45 10.32 4.49 9.44
N CYS A 46 9.95 3.73 8.41
CA CYS A 46 9.83 2.29 8.52
C CYS A 46 10.53 1.60 7.38
N ASN A 47 10.74 0.30 7.52
CA ASN A 47 11.27 -0.51 6.45
C ASN A 47 10.16 -0.88 5.49
N GLY A 48 10.50 -1.05 4.24
CA GLY A 48 9.53 -1.45 3.24
C GLY A 48 10.20 -2.13 2.06
N SER A 49 9.43 -2.92 1.35
CA SER A 49 9.93 -3.59 0.17
C SER A 49 8.79 -3.81 -0.82
N ILE A 50 9.16 -4.14 -2.04
CA ILE A 50 8.19 -4.45 -3.09
C ILE A 50 8.28 -5.93 -3.37
N LYS A 51 7.12 -6.59 -3.32
CA LYS A 51 7.01 -8.02 -3.62
C LYS A 51 6.06 -8.19 -4.78
N LYS A 52 6.09 -9.35 -5.39
CA LYS A 52 5.16 -9.70 -6.44
C LYS A 52 4.15 -10.71 -5.92
N ASP A 53 2.89 -10.53 -6.32
CA ASP A 53 1.85 -11.47 -5.92
C ASP A 53 1.71 -12.57 -6.98
N LYS A 54 0.64 -13.38 -6.86
CA LYS A 54 0.40 -14.49 -7.78
C LYS A 54 0.19 -14.04 -9.22
N ASN A 55 -0.29 -12.81 -9.39
CA ASN A 55 -0.57 -12.25 -10.71
C ASN A 55 0.59 -11.42 -11.24
N ASP A 56 1.76 -11.52 -10.59
CA ASP A 56 2.95 -10.76 -10.95
C ASP A 56 2.74 -9.26 -10.83
N GLU A 57 1.88 -8.85 -9.94
CA GLU A 57 1.64 -7.44 -9.65
C GLU A 57 2.44 -6.99 -8.44
N ASP A 58 2.84 -5.73 -8.46
CA ASP A 58 3.66 -5.19 -7.38
C ASP A 58 2.82 -4.97 -6.12
N VAL A 59 3.33 -5.46 -5.01
CA VAL A 59 2.72 -5.29 -3.70
C VAL A 59 3.75 -4.65 -2.78
N ILE A 60 3.37 -3.55 -2.15
CA ILE A 60 4.26 -2.85 -1.22
C ILE A 60 4.06 -3.42 0.16
N GLN A 61 5.16 -3.78 0.83
CA GLN A 61 5.13 -4.25 2.21
C GLN A 61 5.84 -3.24 3.09
N LEU A 62 5.18 -2.84 4.16
CA LEU A 62 5.75 -1.91 5.13
C LEU A 62 5.78 -2.56 6.51
N SER A 63 6.83 -2.27 7.27
CA SER A 63 6.95 -2.79 8.63
C SER A 63 5.99 -2.07 9.56
N GLY A 64 5.35 -2.80 10.45
CA GLY A 64 4.44 -2.24 11.44
C GLY A 64 3.04 -2.03 10.89
N ASP A 65 2.18 -1.45 11.73
CA ASP A 65 0.79 -1.16 11.36
C ASP A 65 0.72 0.25 10.78
N GLN A 66 0.72 0.32 9.46
CA GLN A 66 0.71 1.59 8.74
C GLN A 66 -0.60 1.81 7.98
N ARG A 67 -1.66 1.10 8.35
CA ARG A 67 -2.92 1.15 7.60
C ARG A 67 -3.45 2.57 7.45
N ASP A 68 -3.63 3.27 8.56
CA ASP A 68 -4.16 4.62 8.52
C ASP A 68 -3.20 5.60 7.86
N ASN A 69 -1.92 5.44 8.11
CA ASN A 69 -0.91 6.30 7.53
C ASN A 69 -0.88 6.18 6.01
N VAL A 70 -0.97 4.94 5.50
CA VAL A 70 -0.98 4.70 4.06
C VAL A 70 -2.25 5.29 3.44
N LYS A 71 -3.38 5.11 4.09
CA LYS A 71 -4.64 5.67 3.61
C LYS A 71 -4.54 7.18 3.47
N ASP A 72 -4.05 7.84 4.51
CA ASP A 72 -3.91 9.29 4.48
C ASP A 72 -2.94 9.74 3.41
N PHE A 73 -1.85 9.00 3.23
CA PHE A 73 -0.87 9.31 2.19
C PHE A 73 -1.49 9.25 0.81
N LEU A 74 -2.24 8.19 0.52
CA LEU A 74 -2.85 8.01 -0.80
C LEU A 74 -3.87 9.10 -1.10
N ILE A 75 -4.62 9.50 -0.11
CA ILE A 75 -5.60 10.58 -0.26
C ILE A 75 -4.89 11.92 -0.45
N ASP A 76 -3.87 12.18 0.36
CA ASP A 76 -3.12 13.43 0.31
C ASP A 76 -2.41 13.62 -1.03
N GLN A 77 -1.88 12.56 -1.59
CA GLN A 77 -1.19 12.60 -2.88
C GLN A 77 -2.16 12.49 -4.06
N GLU A 78 -3.44 12.40 -3.78
CA GLU A 78 -4.49 12.28 -4.80
C GLU A 78 -4.28 11.05 -5.70
N ILE A 79 -3.64 10.03 -5.17
CA ILE A 79 -3.44 8.78 -5.89
C ILE A 79 -4.75 8.00 -5.94
N ASN A 80 -5.45 7.95 -4.80
CA ASN A 80 -6.74 7.29 -4.71
C ASN A 80 -7.70 8.12 -3.88
N LYS A 81 -8.99 7.91 -4.12
CA LYS A 81 -10.03 8.53 -3.32
C LYS A 81 -10.32 7.65 -2.11
N LYS A 82 -10.87 8.25 -1.06
CA LYS A 82 -11.19 7.54 0.16
C LYS A 82 -12.03 6.29 -0.12
N ASP A 83 -12.99 6.42 -1.03
CA ASP A 83 -13.91 5.32 -1.35
C ASP A 83 -13.22 4.19 -2.10
N ASP A 84 -12.08 4.46 -2.70
CA ASP A 84 -11.33 3.46 -3.46
C ASP A 84 -10.30 2.73 -2.60
N ILE A 85 -10.18 3.10 -1.34
CA ILE A 85 -9.22 2.48 -0.42
C ILE A 85 -9.98 1.55 0.52
N ILE A 86 -9.60 0.29 0.50
CA ILE A 86 -10.23 -0.74 1.33
C ILE A 86 -9.19 -1.26 2.33
N ILE A 87 -9.49 -1.12 3.60
CA ILE A 87 -8.63 -1.63 4.67
C ILE A 87 -9.21 -2.93 5.20
N LYS A 88 -8.39 -3.96 5.22
CA LYS A 88 -8.79 -5.28 5.70
C LYS A 88 -8.10 -5.68 7.00
#